data_e5e866067b5d4275c9acfe284d9981f8
#
_entry.id   e5e866067b5d4275c9acfe284d9981f8
#
_cell.length_a   1.000
_cell.length_b   1.000
_cell.length_c   1.000
_cell.angle_alpha   90.00
_cell.angle_beta   90.00
_cell.angle_gamma   90.00
#
_symmetry.space_group_name_H-M   'P 1'
#
loop_
_entity.id
_entity.type
_entity.pdbx_description
1 polymer ?
#
loop_
_entity_poly.entity_id
_entity_poly.type
_entity_poly.pdbx_seq_one_letter_code
_entity_poly.pdbx_strand_id
1 'polypeptide(L)'
;MKLTDRRKRMFLLELSRHGILVRAARAASPRASGRYGAVQTFKDERDRDPEFAAQWQEAVEAAEASIEHELYRRAQEGWEEPIFGGRHKEKVVGTVRKYSDRLLELRARAMLPAYRETHSIGVDKRVTHSLDAGVLGDAVAKVALQMAENLRPQLPAPARVIDHE
;
A
#
# COMPACT_ATOMS: atom_id res chain seq x y z
N MET A 1 27.18 -11.91 -6.68
CA MET A 1 27.08 -13.39 -6.69
C MET A 1 26.16 -13.75 -7.84
N LYS A 2 26.65 -14.51 -8.86
CA LYS A 2 25.80 -14.91 -10.00
C LYS A 2 24.74 -15.91 -9.53
N LEU A 3 23.49 -15.67 -9.92
CA LEU A 3 22.41 -16.63 -9.73
C LEU A 3 22.65 -17.84 -10.66
N THR A 4 22.47 -19.04 -10.13
CA THR A 4 22.54 -20.26 -10.95
C THR A 4 21.20 -20.48 -11.65
N ASP A 5 21.21 -21.11 -12.83
CA ASP A 5 19.99 -21.40 -13.61
C ASP A 5 18.99 -22.26 -12.83
N ARG A 6 19.48 -23.15 -11.94
CA ARG A 6 18.62 -23.91 -11.03
C ARG A 6 17.83 -22.99 -10.09
N ARG A 7 18.48 -21.95 -9.55
CA ARG A 7 17.82 -20.98 -8.65
C ARG A 7 16.85 -20.09 -9.41
N LYS A 8 17.20 -19.66 -10.63
CA LYS A 8 16.30 -18.90 -11.51
C LYS A 8 15.02 -19.72 -11.79
N ARG A 9 15.17 -20.97 -12.25
CA ARG A 9 14.03 -21.87 -12.51
C ARG A 9 13.16 -22.11 -11.28
N MET A 10 13.74 -22.39 -10.12
CA MET A 10 12.98 -22.58 -8.88
C MET A 10 12.21 -21.33 -8.49
N PHE A 11 12.84 -20.16 -8.62
CA PHE A 11 12.19 -18.88 -8.34
C PHE A 11 10.99 -18.65 -9.27
N LEU A 12 11.16 -18.83 -10.58
CA LEU A 12 10.09 -18.65 -11.56
C LEU A 12 8.94 -19.63 -11.33
N LEU A 13 9.24 -20.89 -11.04
CA LEU A 13 8.24 -21.91 -10.73
C LEU A 13 7.39 -21.53 -9.51
N GLU A 14 8.02 -21.06 -8.45
CA GLU A 14 7.29 -20.65 -7.26
C GLU A 14 6.55 -19.31 -7.46
N LEU A 15 7.13 -18.42 -8.27
CA LEU A 15 6.47 -17.15 -8.61
C LEU A 15 5.19 -17.39 -9.42
N SER A 16 5.23 -18.27 -10.43
CA SER A 16 4.07 -18.61 -11.26
C SER A 16 2.94 -19.26 -10.47
N ARG A 17 3.24 -19.92 -9.37
CA ARG A 17 2.22 -20.56 -8.51
C ARG A 17 1.46 -19.59 -7.62
N HIS A 18 2.14 -18.55 -7.13
CA HIS A 18 1.62 -17.75 -6.03
C HIS A 18 1.68 -16.24 -6.27
N GLY A 19 2.48 -15.75 -7.20
CA GLY A 19 2.73 -14.32 -7.41
C GLY A 19 3.49 -13.63 -6.27
N ILE A 20 3.98 -14.37 -5.25
CA ILE A 20 4.56 -13.80 -4.03
C ILE A 20 6.09 -13.85 -4.12
N LEU A 21 6.71 -12.70 -4.41
CA LEU A 21 8.17 -12.57 -4.59
C LEU A 21 8.99 -13.09 -3.41
N VAL A 22 8.59 -12.77 -2.19
CA VAL A 22 9.33 -13.17 -0.98
C VAL A 22 9.32 -14.70 -0.82
N ARG A 23 8.19 -15.33 -1.12
CA ARG A 23 8.04 -16.80 -1.06
C ARG A 23 8.89 -17.49 -2.13
N ALA A 24 8.81 -17.01 -3.37
CA ALA A 24 9.61 -17.52 -4.48
C ALA A 24 11.12 -17.37 -4.21
N ALA A 25 11.55 -16.21 -3.71
CA ALA A 25 12.94 -15.97 -3.37
C ALA A 25 13.45 -16.87 -2.23
N ARG A 26 12.64 -17.13 -1.21
CA ARG A 26 12.99 -18.05 -0.11
C ARG A 26 13.09 -19.50 -0.58
N ALA A 27 12.16 -19.96 -1.42
CA ALA A 27 12.21 -21.31 -1.99
C ALA A 27 13.46 -21.53 -2.84
N ALA A 28 13.82 -20.54 -3.66
CA ALA A 28 15.01 -20.59 -4.50
C ALA A 28 16.34 -20.35 -3.73
N SER A 29 16.28 -19.77 -2.54
CA SER A 29 17.45 -19.41 -1.74
C SER A 29 17.18 -19.58 -0.24
N PRO A 30 17.00 -20.81 0.25
CA PRO A 30 16.58 -21.07 1.64
C PRO A 30 17.60 -20.63 2.69
N ARG A 31 18.88 -20.49 2.29
CA ARG A 31 19.95 -20.02 3.19
C ARG A 31 20.08 -18.49 3.28
N ALA A 32 19.33 -17.75 2.46
CA ALA A 32 19.37 -16.30 2.52
C ALA A 32 18.66 -15.80 3.80
N SER A 33 19.39 -15.08 4.64
CA SER A 33 18.89 -14.49 5.88
C SER A 33 18.16 -13.18 5.60
N GLY A 34 17.28 -12.77 6.53
CA GLY A 34 16.58 -11.51 6.50
C GLY A 34 15.11 -11.62 6.09
N ARG A 35 14.36 -10.52 6.36
CA ARG A 35 12.89 -10.45 6.16
C ARG A 35 12.48 -10.71 4.71
N TYR A 36 13.25 -10.20 3.77
CA TYR A 36 12.97 -10.29 2.34
C TYR A 36 13.80 -11.37 1.61
N GLY A 37 14.70 -12.06 2.33
CA GLY A 37 15.56 -13.10 1.74
C GLY A 37 16.40 -12.57 0.59
N ALA A 38 16.45 -13.34 -0.51
CA ALA A 38 17.23 -12.99 -1.70
C ALA A 38 16.43 -12.17 -2.75
N VAL A 39 15.31 -11.53 -2.39
CA VAL A 39 14.45 -10.81 -3.36
C VAL A 39 15.23 -9.79 -4.17
N GLN A 40 16.09 -9.00 -3.50
CA GLN A 40 16.87 -7.99 -4.20
C GLN A 40 17.81 -8.61 -5.23
N THR A 41 18.46 -9.73 -4.90
CA THR A 41 19.33 -10.44 -5.85
C THR A 41 18.60 -10.90 -7.12
N PHE A 42 17.34 -11.32 -7.00
CA PHE A 42 16.52 -11.69 -8.16
C PHE A 42 16.07 -10.47 -8.96
N LYS A 43 15.78 -9.35 -8.30
CA LYS A 43 15.47 -8.08 -8.98
C LYS A 43 16.67 -7.54 -9.75
N ASP A 44 17.85 -7.54 -9.15
CA ASP A 44 19.09 -7.11 -9.78
C ASP A 44 19.42 -7.98 -11.01
N GLU A 45 19.13 -9.30 -10.92
CA GLU A 45 19.32 -10.20 -12.06
C GLU A 45 18.30 -9.97 -13.16
N ARG A 46 17.03 -9.71 -12.84
CA ARG A 46 15.99 -9.34 -13.80
C ARG A 46 16.39 -8.08 -14.59
N ASP A 47 16.94 -7.08 -13.89
CA ASP A 47 17.33 -5.81 -14.51
C ASP A 47 18.60 -5.94 -15.36
N ARG A 48 19.38 -7.04 -15.17
CA ARG A 48 20.60 -7.35 -15.93
C ARG A 48 20.38 -8.29 -17.10
N ASP A 49 19.45 -9.22 -16.97
CA ASP A 49 19.21 -10.33 -17.90
C ASP A 49 17.81 -10.20 -18.53
N PRO A 50 17.72 -9.74 -19.80
CA PRO A 50 16.44 -9.56 -20.49
C PRO A 50 15.63 -10.85 -20.66
N GLU A 51 16.31 -11.99 -20.84
CA GLU A 51 15.65 -13.29 -20.96
C GLU A 51 14.99 -13.69 -19.63
N PHE A 52 15.71 -13.52 -18.53
CA PHE A 52 15.13 -13.74 -17.20
C PHE A 52 14.00 -12.77 -16.88
N ALA A 53 14.08 -11.52 -17.36
CA ALA A 53 13.01 -10.53 -17.23
C ALA A 53 11.72 -10.96 -17.97
N ALA A 54 11.84 -11.49 -19.19
CA ALA A 54 10.72 -12.02 -19.95
C ALA A 54 10.06 -13.21 -19.24
N GLN A 55 10.88 -14.20 -18.80
CA GLN A 55 10.40 -15.35 -18.02
C GLN A 55 9.75 -14.95 -16.69
N TRP A 56 10.25 -13.90 -16.05
CA TRP A 56 9.64 -13.35 -14.84
C TRP A 56 8.26 -12.80 -15.13
N GLN A 57 8.09 -12.05 -16.23
CA GLN A 57 6.81 -11.49 -16.60
C GLN A 57 5.80 -12.61 -16.91
N GLU A 58 6.18 -13.63 -17.67
CA GLU A 58 5.35 -14.81 -17.91
C GLU A 58 4.92 -15.50 -16.61
N ALA A 59 5.84 -15.63 -15.63
CA ALA A 59 5.53 -16.24 -14.34
C ALA A 59 4.52 -15.40 -13.53
N VAL A 60 4.58 -14.07 -13.62
CA VAL A 60 3.61 -13.17 -12.98
C VAL A 60 2.24 -13.32 -13.65
N GLU A 61 2.18 -13.29 -14.96
CA GLU A 61 0.93 -13.46 -15.72
C GLU A 61 0.27 -14.81 -15.45
N ALA A 62 1.06 -15.89 -15.34
CA ALA A 62 0.55 -17.20 -14.96
C ALA A 62 -0.05 -17.22 -13.55
N ALA A 63 0.58 -16.51 -12.60
CA ALA A 63 0.05 -16.37 -11.23
C ALA A 63 -1.25 -15.57 -11.20
N GLU A 64 -1.33 -14.48 -11.96
CA GLU A 64 -2.53 -13.65 -12.09
C GLU A 64 -3.69 -14.45 -12.67
N ALA A 65 -3.46 -15.19 -13.76
CA ALA A 65 -4.45 -16.08 -14.37
C ALA A 65 -4.95 -17.16 -13.39
N SER A 66 -4.05 -17.72 -12.59
CA SER A 66 -4.41 -18.71 -11.55
C SER A 66 -5.32 -18.11 -10.46
N ILE A 67 -5.00 -16.91 -10.01
CA ILE A 67 -5.82 -16.17 -9.02
C ILE A 67 -7.20 -15.85 -9.62
N GLU A 68 -7.23 -15.37 -10.86
CA GLU A 68 -8.47 -15.04 -11.53
C GLU A 68 -9.37 -16.29 -11.72
N HIS A 69 -8.79 -17.41 -12.10
CA HIS A 69 -9.51 -18.68 -12.19
C HIS A 69 -10.10 -19.11 -10.84
N GLU A 70 -9.35 -19.00 -9.75
CA GLU A 70 -9.85 -19.34 -8.42
C GLU A 70 -10.94 -18.37 -7.94
N LEU A 71 -10.84 -17.09 -8.26
CA LEU A 71 -11.90 -16.11 -8.03
C LEU A 71 -13.19 -16.48 -8.75
N TYR A 72 -13.08 -16.84 -10.05
CA TYR A 72 -14.19 -17.32 -10.84
C TYR A 72 -14.84 -18.57 -10.22
N ARG A 73 -14.02 -19.58 -9.91
CA ARG A 73 -14.47 -20.83 -9.34
C ARG A 73 -15.26 -20.61 -8.06
N ARG A 74 -14.74 -19.80 -7.14
CA ARG A 74 -15.43 -19.51 -5.86
C ARG A 74 -16.66 -18.63 -6.00
N ALA A 75 -16.63 -17.70 -6.95
CA ALA A 75 -17.75 -16.77 -7.15
C ALA A 75 -18.93 -17.42 -7.90
N GLN A 76 -18.65 -18.18 -8.95
CA GLN A 76 -19.68 -18.70 -9.88
C GLN A 76 -19.94 -20.19 -9.73
N GLU A 77 -18.91 -21.02 -9.60
CA GLU A 77 -19.08 -22.47 -9.46
C GLU A 77 -19.39 -22.87 -8.01
N GLY A 78 -18.89 -22.08 -7.06
CA GLY A 78 -19.02 -22.37 -5.64
C GLY A 78 -18.06 -23.48 -5.18
N TRP A 79 -18.17 -23.81 -3.89
CA TRP A 79 -17.46 -24.94 -3.31
C TRP A 79 -18.40 -25.73 -2.41
N GLU A 80 -18.14 -27.01 -2.31
CA GLU A 80 -18.90 -27.90 -1.45
C GLU A 80 -18.32 -27.87 -0.03
N GLU A 81 -19.19 -27.60 0.94
CA GLU A 81 -18.86 -27.65 2.35
C GLU A 81 -19.62 -28.76 3.02
N PRO A 82 -18.95 -29.70 3.70
CA PRO A 82 -19.62 -30.80 4.40
C PRO A 82 -20.43 -30.29 5.58
N ILE A 83 -21.65 -30.76 5.70
CA ILE A 83 -22.51 -30.56 6.88
C ILE A 83 -22.24 -31.69 7.84
N PHE A 84 -21.76 -31.35 9.02
CA PHE A 84 -21.53 -32.33 10.09
C PHE A 84 -22.73 -32.40 11.03
N GLY A 85 -23.21 -33.60 11.28
CA GLY A 85 -24.27 -33.90 12.23
C GLY A 85 -23.81 -34.88 13.32
N GLY A 86 -24.71 -35.22 14.25
CA GLY A 86 -24.41 -36.02 15.42
C GLY A 86 -24.12 -35.17 16.66
N ARG A 87 -24.15 -35.82 17.84
CA ARG A 87 -23.95 -35.13 19.13
C ARG A 87 -22.62 -34.41 19.26
N HIS A 88 -21.59 -34.90 18.55
CA HIS A 88 -20.21 -34.35 18.52
C HIS A 88 -19.77 -33.90 17.12
N LYS A 89 -20.75 -33.77 16.18
CA LYS A 89 -20.46 -33.39 14.78
C LYS A 89 -19.41 -34.30 14.08
N GLU A 90 -19.45 -35.60 14.40
CA GLU A 90 -18.49 -36.57 13.89
C GLU A 90 -18.88 -37.21 12.54
N LYS A 91 -20.13 -37.01 12.09
CA LYS A 91 -20.60 -37.60 10.83
C LYS A 91 -20.94 -36.52 9.81
N VAL A 92 -20.50 -36.72 8.57
CA VAL A 92 -20.95 -35.92 7.44
C VAL A 92 -22.37 -36.39 7.09
N VAL A 93 -23.36 -35.51 7.23
CA VAL A 93 -24.77 -35.79 6.96
C VAL A 93 -25.24 -35.24 5.62
N GLY A 94 -24.44 -34.42 4.98
CA GLY A 94 -24.71 -33.84 3.67
C GLY A 94 -23.63 -32.89 3.23
N THR A 95 -23.81 -32.30 2.06
CA THR A 95 -22.96 -31.21 1.54
C THR A 95 -23.83 -30.03 1.14
N VAL A 96 -23.34 -28.82 1.34
CA VAL A 96 -23.98 -27.60 0.85
C VAL A 96 -23.02 -26.89 -0.09
N ARG A 97 -23.52 -26.45 -1.24
CA ARG A 97 -22.73 -25.63 -2.15
C ARG A 97 -22.82 -24.17 -1.72
N LYS A 98 -21.65 -23.59 -1.43
CA LYS A 98 -21.51 -22.19 -1.05
C LYS A 98 -20.90 -21.39 -2.18
N TYR A 99 -21.32 -20.15 -2.28
CA TYR A 99 -20.81 -19.15 -3.22
C TYR A 99 -20.27 -17.96 -2.45
N SER A 100 -19.47 -17.14 -3.09
CA SER A 100 -18.97 -15.91 -2.49
C SER A 100 -19.49 -14.70 -3.24
N ASP A 101 -20.58 -14.11 -2.77
CA ASP A 101 -21.16 -12.89 -3.34
C ASP A 101 -20.14 -11.75 -3.37
N ARG A 102 -19.28 -11.69 -2.35
CA ARG A 102 -18.21 -10.68 -2.28
C ARG A 102 -17.19 -10.82 -3.41
N LEU A 103 -16.79 -12.04 -3.77
CA LEU A 103 -15.89 -12.29 -4.88
C LEU A 103 -16.56 -12.03 -6.22
N LEU A 104 -17.86 -12.35 -6.35
CA LEU A 104 -18.66 -12.07 -7.53
C LEU A 104 -18.78 -10.55 -7.75
N GLU A 105 -19.07 -9.80 -6.71
CA GLU A 105 -19.11 -8.34 -6.73
C GLU A 105 -17.76 -7.75 -7.15
N LEU A 106 -16.66 -8.21 -6.55
CA LEU A 106 -15.31 -7.77 -6.89
C LEU A 106 -14.99 -8.01 -8.38
N ARG A 107 -15.35 -9.18 -8.89
CA ARG A 107 -15.16 -9.54 -10.31
C ARG A 107 -16.05 -8.69 -11.22
N ALA A 108 -17.31 -8.47 -10.85
CA ALA A 108 -18.22 -7.62 -11.62
C ALA A 108 -17.68 -6.19 -11.72
N ARG A 109 -17.16 -5.62 -10.64
CA ARG A 109 -16.52 -4.29 -10.63
C ARG A 109 -15.25 -4.24 -11.50
N ALA A 110 -14.48 -5.31 -11.52
CA ALA A 110 -13.27 -5.37 -12.35
C ALA A 110 -13.59 -5.44 -13.86
N MET A 111 -14.56 -6.26 -14.23
CA MET A 111 -14.85 -6.59 -15.64
C MET A 111 -15.94 -5.73 -16.25
N LEU A 112 -16.93 -5.28 -15.50
CA LEU A 112 -18.10 -4.58 -16.00
C LEU A 112 -18.07 -3.09 -15.61
N PRO A 113 -17.88 -2.17 -16.58
CA PRO A 113 -17.81 -0.74 -16.29
C PRO A 113 -19.03 -0.19 -15.55
N ALA A 114 -20.22 -0.78 -15.80
CA ALA A 114 -21.47 -0.38 -15.14
C ALA A 114 -21.49 -0.61 -13.63
N TYR A 115 -20.66 -1.52 -13.12
CA TYR A 115 -20.55 -1.85 -11.69
C TYR A 115 -19.35 -1.19 -11.00
N ARG A 116 -18.57 -0.43 -11.76
CA ARG A 116 -17.47 0.35 -11.16
C ARG A 116 -18.08 1.52 -10.42
N GLU A 117 -17.80 1.64 -9.15
CA GLU A 117 -18.14 2.85 -8.40
C GLU A 117 -17.40 4.03 -9.03
N THR A 118 -18.13 4.92 -9.66
CA THR A 118 -17.62 6.23 -10.08
C THR A 118 -17.56 7.16 -8.87
N HIS A 119 -16.89 6.74 -7.81
CA HIS A 119 -16.41 7.67 -6.83
C HIS A 119 -15.19 8.38 -7.43
N SER A 120 -15.44 9.30 -8.34
CA SER A 120 -14.52 10.41 -8.50
C SER A 120 -14.61 11.17 -7.18
N ILE A 121 -13.81 10.81 -6.20
CA ILE A 121 -13.40 11.75 -5.19
C ILE A 121 -12.63 12.78 -5.99
N GLY A 122 -13.34 13.80 -6.44
CA GLY A 122 -12.73 15.05 -6.86
C GLY A 122 -12.03 15.58 -5.62
N VAL A 123 -10.83 15.05 -5.35
CA VAL A 123 -9.89 15.74 -4.49
C VAL A 123 -9.55 16.96 -5.30
N ASP A 124 -10.37 18.00 -5.12
CA ASP A 124 -10.03 19.33 -5.57
C ASP A 124 -8.77 19.71 -4.78
N LYS A 125 -7.61 19.32 -5.33
CA LYS A 125 -6.28 19.69 -4.84
C LYS A 125 -6.01 21.18 -5.02
N ARG A 126 -7.02 21.96 -5.38
CA ARG A 126 -7.00 23.39 -5.21
C ARG A 126 -7.34 23.76 -3.75
N VAL A 127 -6.59 23.26 -2.81
CA VAL A 127 -6.23 24.08 -1.68
C VAL A 127 -5.22 25.09 -2.25
N THR A 128 -5.71 26.02 -3.05
CA THR A 128 -5.03 27.29 -3.20
C THR A 128 -5.10 27.89 -1.81
N HIS A 129 -4.05 27.67 -1.01
CA HIS A 129 -3.71 28.62 0.01
C HIS A 129 -3.34 29.91 -0.75
N SER A 130 -4.35 30.62 -1.23
CA SER A 130 -4.23 32.03 -1.42
C SER A 130 -4.09 32.59 -0.01
N LEU A 131 -2.88 32.50 0.51
CA LEU A 131 -2.48 33.41 1.57
C LEU A 131 -2.66 34.77 0.93
N ASP A 132 -3.79 35.40 1.22
CA ASP A 132 -4.04 36.76 0.81
C ASP A 132 -2.84 37.56 1.35
N ALA A 133 -2.04 38.12 0.41
CA ALA A 133 -0.82 38.84 0.78
C ALA A 133 -1.12 39.96 1.78
N GLY A 134 -2.37 40.45 1.80
CA GLY A 134 -2.91 41.39 2.79
C GLY A 134 -2.95 40.80 4.20
N VAL A 135 -3.50 39.58 4.36
CA VAL A 135 -3.59 38.90 5.68
C VAL A 135 -2.24 38.56 6.24
N LEU A 136 -1.28 38.17 5.37
CA LEU A 136 0.08 37.91 5.79
C LEU A 136 0.80 39.20 6.18
N GLY A 137 0.58 40.30 5.45
CA GLY A 137 1.09 41.62 5.75
C GLY A 137 0.63 42.14 7.11
N ASP A 138 -0.68 42.01 7.39
CA ASP A 138 -1.28 42.44 8.66
C ASP A 138 -0.78 41.60 9.85
N ALA A 139 -0.61 40.28 9.67
CA ALA A 139 -0.09 39.41 10.72
C ALA A 139 1.39 39.73 11.04
N VAL A 140 2.21 39.97 10.02
CA VAL A 140 3.62 40.36 10.20
C VAL A 140 3.71 41.75 10.83
N ALA A 141 2.89 42.72 10.43
CA ALA A 141 2.86 44.06 11.03
C ALA A 141 2.45 44.01 12.50
N LYS A 142 1.46 43.20 12.89
CA LYS A 142 1.06 42.99 14.30
C LYS A 142 2.20 42.41 15.14
N VAL A 143 2.90 41.39 14.65
CA VAL A 143 4.04 40.78 15.36
C VAL A 143 5.19 41.78 15.50
N ALA A 144 5.47 42.57 14.46
CA ALA A 144 6.53 43.60 14.49
C ALA A 144 6.20 44.70 15.50
N LEU A 145 4.94 45.16 15.58
CA LEU A 145 4.46 46.15 16.56
C LEU A 145 4.60 45.61 17.99
N GLN A 146 4.22 44.37 18.22
CA GLN A 146 4.30 43.71 19.52
C GLN A 146 5.74 43.50 20.00
N MET A 147 6.66 43.18 19.06
CA MET A 147 8.09 43.14 19.35
C MET A 147 8.67 44.52 19.64
N ALA A 148 8.26 45.56 18.91
CA ALA A 148 8.71 46.93 19.18
C ALA A 148 8.21 47.47 20.53
N GLU A 149 7.01 47.14 20.97
CA GLU A 149 6.50 47.49 22.30
C GLU A 149 7.28 46.75 23.41
N ASN A 150 7.60 45.48 23.22
CA ASN A 150 8.38 44.69 24.17
C ASN A 150 9.86 45.12 24.26
N LEU A 151 10.38 45.75 23.19
CA LEU A 151 11.75 46.27 23.12
C LEU A 151 11.89 47.74 23.48
N ARG A 152 10.79 48.45 23.84
CA ARG A 152 10.90 49.80 24.39
C ARG A 152 11.73 49.77 25.67
N PRO A 153 12.93 50.37 25.70
CA PRO A 153 13.68 50.47 26.92
C PRO A 153 12.82 51.24 27.94
N GLN A 154 12.63 50.69 29.11
CA GLN A 154 12.04 51.43 30.22
C GLN A 154 12.99 52.58 30.53
N LEU A 155 12.68 53.75 29.97
CA LEU A 155 13.40 54.96 30.30
C LEU A 155 13.25 55.20 31.82
N PRO A 156 14.37 55.35 32.54
CA PRO A 156 14.29 55.64 33.96
C PRO A 156 13.55 56.96 34.13
N ALA A 157 12.68 57.05 35.14
CA ALA A 157 11.91 58.26 35.46
C ALA A 157 12.84 59.44 35.64
N PRO A 158 12.50 60.64 35.12
CA PRO A 158 13.33 61.81 35.23
C PRO A 158 13.58 62.10 36.72
N ALA A 159 14.89 62.29 37.06
CA ALA A 159 15.31 62.63 38.39
C ALA A 159 14.60 63.89 38.87
N ARG A 160 13.97 63.88 40.06
CA ARG A 160 13.41 65.05 40.69
C ARG A 160 14.54 66.03 40.96
N VAL A 161 14.43 67.21 40.33
CA VAL A 161 15.29 68.36 40.68
C VAL A 161 14.84 68.81 42.09
N ILE A 162 15.73 68.69 43.06
CA ILE A 162 15.51 69.24 44.40
C ILE A 162 16.07 70.65 44.35
N ASP A 163 15.20 71.64 44.30
CA ASP A 163 15.59 73.02 44.49
C ASP A 163 15.97 73.21 45.93
N HIS A 164 17.20 73.55 46.20
CA HIS A 164 17.68 74.05 47.49
C HIS A 164 17.60 75.56 47.53
N GLU A 165 16.73 76.12 48.34
CA GLU A 165 16.83 77.47 48.88
C GLU A 165 17.88 77.51 50.01
#